data_7bea893dbfba0c16f1429c7c353790dc
#
_entry.id   7bea893dbfba0c16f1429c7c353790dc
#
_cell.length_a   1.000
_cell.length_b   1.000
_cell.length_c   1.000
_cell.angle_alpha   90.00
_cell.angle_beta   90.00
_cell.angle_gamma   90.00
#
_symmetry.space_group_name_H-M   'P 1'
#
loop_
_entity.id
_entity.type
_entity.pdbx_description
1 polymer ?
#
loop_
_entity_poly.entity_id
_entity_poly.type
_entity_poly.pdbx_seq_one_letter_code
_entity_poly.pdbx_strand_id
1 'polypeptide(L)'
;MKKLLIAAMLFAAPIGLSTASAADYKIDVEGMHAAINFKVKHVGISWLTGRFDKFDGSFTFDENDPSASKVIVDVDVSSVNSNHQKRDEHIQDPGYLNTEANPSAHFESTSVEVTSDDTGIIHGNLTLNGVTKPFDLHASFVGMGDDPWGGYRSAFEATAVIHPEDFDYKFKYGDVYLELYIEGVRQ
;
A
#
# COMPACT_ATOMS: atom_id res chain seq x y z
N MET A 1 2.59 2.96 78.71
CA MET A 1 3.23 3.40 77.47
C MET A 1 2.73 2.50 76.32
N LYS A 2 1.75 2.98 75.51
CA LYS A 2 1.18 2.23 74.37
C LYS A 2 1.94 2.58 73.09
N LYS A 3 2.62 1.63 72.48
CA LYS A 3 3.28 1.79 71.20
C LYS A 3 2.26 1.62 70.03
N LEU A 4 2.07 2.69 69.30
CA LEU A 4 1.20 2.72 68.12
C LEU A 4 2.02 2.22 66.90
N LEU A 5 1.72 1.08 66.33
CA LEU A 5 2.28 0.56 65.09
C LEU A 5 1.46 1.14 63.92
N ILE A 6 2.06 2.03 63.14
CA ILE A 6 1.50 2.54 61.89
C ILE A 6 1.88 1.55 60.78
N ALA A 7 0.94 0.78 60.26
CA ALA A 7 1.10 -0.05 59.08
C ALA A 7 0.96 0.86 57.84
N ALA A 8 2.02 1.10 57.13
CA ALA A 8 2.02 1.76 55.82
C ALA A 8 1.52 0.75 54.76
N MET A 9 0.29 0.87 54.28
CA MET A 9 -0.18 0.17 53.10
C MET A 9 0.40 0.83 51.85
N LEU A 10 1.36 0.18 51.20
CA LEU A 10 1.75 0.53 49.82
C LEU A 10 0.62 0.12 48.87
N PHE A 11 -0.07 1.12 48.35
CA PHE A 11 -0.96 0.92 47.19
C PHE A 11 -0.06 0.84 45.95
N ALA A 12 0.17 -0.37 45.46
CA ALA A 12 0.72 -0.58 44.13
C ALA A 12 -0.41 -0.31 43.10
N ALA A 13 -0.35 0.86 42.45
CA ALA A 13 -1.22 1.11 41.31
C ALA A 13 -0.82 0.13 40.17
N PRO A 14 -1.78 -0.55 39.50
CA PRO A 14 -1.45 -1.33 38.34
C PRO A 14 -0.95 -0.38 37.25
N ILE A 15 0.29 -0.54 36.82
CA ILE A 15 0.80 0.06 35.59
C ILE A 15 0.07 -0.67 34.48
N GLY A 16 -0.98 -0.06 33.95
CA GLY A 16 -1.64 -0.53 32.75
C GLY A 16 -0.64 -0.44 31.60
N LEU A 17 -0.08 -1.57 31.20
CA LEU A 17 0.58 -1.72 29.89
C LEU A 17 -0.52 -1.44 28.84
N SER A 18 -0.53 -0.21 28.33
CA SER A 18 -1.28 0.10 27.12
C SER A 18 -0.58 -0.70 26.00
N THR A 19 -1.17 -1.80 25.57
CA THR A 19 -0.75 -2.44 24.32
C THR A 19 -1.12 -1.44 23.24
N ALA A 20 -0.13 -0.78 22.65
CA ALA A 20 -0.33 -0.05 21.41
C ALA A 20 -0.95 -1.05 20.43
N SER A 21 -2.15 -0.74 19.96
CA SER A 21 -2.83 -1.52 18.94
C SER A 21 -2.50 -0.88 17.60
N ALA A 22 -2.27 -1.71 16.59
CA ALA A 22 -2.13 -1.22 15.22
C ALA A 22 -3.28 -0.25 14.90
N ALA A 23 -2.94 0.89 14.32
CA ALA A 23 -3.93 1.88 13.92
C ALA A 23 -4.37 1.61 12.48
N ASP A 24 -5.66 1.86 12.22
CA ASP A 24 -6.24 1.77 10.89
C ASP A 24 -6.05 3.10 10.15
N TYR A 25 -5.66 3.01 8.89
CA TYR A 25 -5.48 4.16 7.99
C TYR A 25 -6.27 3.93 6.70
N LYS A 26 -7.00 4.95 6.28
CA LYS A 26 -7.58 5.00 4.94
C LYS A 26 -6.62 5.73 4.01
N ILE A 27 -6.34 5.16 2.82
CA ILE A 27 -5.49 5.81 1.80
C ILE A 27 -6.14 7.13 1.39
N ASP A 28 -5.36 8.21 1.39
CA ASP A 28 -5.84 9.57 1.11
C ASP A 28 -5.92 9.84 -0.40
N VAL A 29 -6.89 9.22 -1.04
CA VAL A 29 -7.20 9.42 -2.46
C VAL A 29 -7.89 10.77 -2.68
N GLU A 30 -8.78 11.17 -1.76
CA GLU A 30 -9.53 12.43 -1.87
C GLU A 30 -8.62 13.66 -1.78
N GLY A 31 -7.62 13.62 -0.88
CA GLY A 31 -6.62 14.68 -0.75
C GLY A 31 -5.55 14.67 -1.85
N MET A 32 -5.56 13.66 -2.73
CA MET A 32 -4.55 13.48 -3.79
C MET A 32 -3.13 13.27 -3.24
N HIS A 33 -3.00 12.68 -2.03
CA HIS A 33 -1.72 12.39 -1.40
C HIS A 33 -1.29 10.92 -1.55
N ALA A 34 -1.92 10.22 -2.49
CA ALA A 34 -1.53 8.87 -2.87
C ALA A 34 -1.46 8.74 -4.40
N ALA A 35 -0.55 7.91 -4.89
CA ALA A 35 -0.37 7.66 -6.32
C ALA A 35 0.09 6.23 -6.59
N ILE A 36 -0.47 5.62 -7.63
CA ILE A 36 -0.03 4.35 -8.21
C ILE A 36 0.50 4.64 -9.60
N ASN A 37 1.83 4.80 -9.71
CA ASN A 37 2.50 5.09 -10.94
C ASN A 37 3.11 3.82 -11.56
N PHE A 38 3.27 3.84 -12.87
CA PHE A 38 3.97 2.78 -13.59
C PHE A 38 4.92 3.35 -14.64
N LYS A 39 5.92 2.55 -15.01
CA LYS A 39 6.75 2.78 -16.18
C LYS A 39 7.00 1.49 -16.94
N VAL A 40 7.06 1.59 -18.26
CA VAL A 40 7.37 0.48 -19.18
C VAL A 40 8.43 0.92 -20.18
N LYS A 41 9.21 -0.03 -20.71
CA LYS A 41 10.15 0.27 -21.79
C LYS A 41 9.41 0.53 -23.09
N HIS A 42 9.61 1.69 -23.67
CA HIS A 42 9.14 2.00 -25.03
C HIS A 42 10.18 1.57 -26.05
N VAL A 43 9.89 0.48 -26.77
CA VAL A 43 10.74 -0.17 -27.79
C VAL A 43 12.20 -0.39 -27.36
N GLY A 44 12.43 -0.57 -26.07
CA GLY A 44 13.77 -0.76 -25.50
C GLY A 44 14.65 0.50 -25.39
N ILE A 45 14.17 1.66 -25.85
CA ILE A 45 14.97 2.90 -26.00
C ILE A 45 14.72 3.89 -24.86
N SER A 46 13.45 4.11 -24.48
CA SER A 46 13.05 5.11 -23.49
C SER A 46 12.04 4.54 -22.49
N TRP A 47 11.62 5.36 -21.54
CA TRP A 47 10.55 5.03 -20.62
C TRP A 47 9.26 5.73 -21.03
N LEU A 48 8.18 4.98 -21.05
CA LEU A 48 6.82 5.49 -21.05
C LEU A 48 6.33 5.38 -19.60
N THR A 49 5.79 6.47 -19.08
CA THR A 49 5.23 6.52 -17.73
C THR A 49 3.73 6.76 -17.78
N GLY A 50 3.05 6.33 -16.73
CA GLY A 50 1.63 6.57 -16.51
C GLY A 50 1.26 6.30 -15.07
N ARG A 51 -0.04 6.38 -14.78
CA ARG A 51 -0.61 6.12 -13.46
C ARG A 51 -2.02 5.56 -13.61
N PHE A 52 -2.58 5.13 -12.49
CA PHE A 52 -4.02 4.87 -12.36
C PHE A 52 -4.63 6.01 -11.56
N ASP A 53 -5.66 6.66 -12.12
CA ASP A 53 -6.30 7.83 -11.52
C ASP A 53 -7.36 7.46 -10.46
N LYS A 54 -7.81 6.19 -10.43
CA LYS A 54 -8.84 5.72 -9.49
C LYS A 54 -8.40 4.44 -8.80
N PHE A 55 -8.30 4.52 -7.51
CA PHE A 55 -8.06 3.39 -6.61
C PHE A 55 -8.62 3.74 -5.23
N ASP A 56 -8.75 2.74 -4.38
CA ASP A 56 -9.09 2.91 -2.96
C ASP A 56 -8.35 1.83 -2.16
N GLY A 57 -8.26 2.03 -0.85
CA GLY A 57 -7.61 1.06 0.00
C GLY A 57 -7.42 1.53 1.43
N SER A 58 -6.89 0.62 2.23
CA SER A 58 -6.57 0.87 3.63
C SER A 58 -5.36 0.04 4.04
N PHE A 59 -4.75 0.44 5.15
CA PHE A 59 -3.72 -0.34 5.80
C PHE A 59 -3.81 -0.20 7.32
N THR A 60 -3.28 -1.20 8.04
CA THR A 60 -3.02 -1.09 9.47
C THR A 60 -1.53 -0.94 9.69
N PHE A 61 -1.13 -0.12 10.66
CA PHE A 61 0.27 0.08 10.99
C PHE A 61 0.46 0.31 12.49
N ASP A 62 1.46 -0.39 13.05
CA ASP A 62 1.99 -0.13 14.39
C ASP A 62 3.52 0.02 14.27
N GLU A 63 4.05 1.19 14.64
CA GLU A 63 5.50 1.45 14.60
C GLU A 63 6.31 0.53 15.53
N ASN A 64 5.67 -0.03 16.56
CA ASN A 64 6.31 -0.97 17.49
C ASN A 64 6.26 -2.43 17.04
N ASP A 65 5.35 -2.74 16.11
CA ASP A 65 5.24 -4.06 15.46
C ASP A 65 4.85 -3.92 13.98
N PRO A 66 5.74 -3.43 13.12
CA PRO A 66 5.46 -3.28 11.69
C PRO A 66 5.11 -4.60 11.00
N SER A 67 5.55 -5.75 11.56
CA SER A 67 5.28 -7.07 10.99
C SER A 67 3.80 -7.48 11.07
N ALA A 68 3.02 -6.86 12.00
CA ALA A 68 1.59 -7.07 12.13
C ALA A 68 0.75 -6.25 11.13
N SER A 69 1.37 -5.43 10.30
CA SER A 69 0.69 -4.57 9.33
C SER A 69 -0.07 -5.37 8.27
N LYS A 70 -1.15 -4.76 7.79
CA LYS A 70 -1.97 -5.30 6.70
C LYS A 70 -2.25 -4.22 5.69
N VAL A 71 -2.39 -4.61 4.42
CA VAL A 71 -2.68 -3.71 3.31
C VAL A 71 -3.72 -4.33 2.40
N ILE A 72 -4.69 -3.54 1.99
CA ILE A 72 -5.69 -3.89 0.99
C ILE A 72 -5.86 -2.71 0.03
N VAL A 73 -5.80 -2.99 -1.29
CA VAL A 73 -5.93 -1.96 -2.33
C VAL A 73 -6.74 -2.51 -3.50
N ASP A 74 -7.70 -1.72 -3.94
CA ASP A 74 -8.48 -1.94 -5.17
C ASP A 74 -8.18 -0.83 -6.17
N VAL A 75 -7.89 -1.21 -7.42
CA VAL A 75 -7.56 -0.28 -8.51
C VAL A 75 -8.56 -0.44 -9.64
N ASP A 76 -9.18 0.66 -10.08
CA ASP A 76 -9.92 0.72 -11.34
C ASP A 76 -8.90 0.75 -12.50
N VAL A 77 -8.67 -0.40 -13.13
CA VAL A 77 -7.68 -0.56 -14.22
C VAL A 77 -8.07 0.28 -15.45
N SER A 78 -9.37 0.59 -15.61
CA SER A 78 -9.83 1.45 -16.69
C SER A 78 -9.46 2.92 -16.52
N SER A 79 -8.99 3.30 -15.32
CA SER A 79 -8.51 4.64 -15.02
C SER A 79 -7.06 4.90 -15.44
N VAL A 80 -6.48 4.01 -16.23
CA VAL A 80 -5.11 4.16 -16.76
C VAL A 80 -4.96 5.49 -17.49
N ASN A 81 -3.90 6.21 -17.13
CA ASN A 81 -3.58 7.52 -17.67
C ASN A 81 -2.07 7.60 -17.98
N SER A 82 -1.74 7.57 -19.25
CA SER A 82 -0.36 7.73 -19.73
C SER A 82 -0.11 9.12 -20.32
N ASN A 83 -0.98 10.08 -20.03
CA ASN A 83 -0.96 11.45 -20.57
C ASN A 83 -1.14 11.50 -22.10
N HIS A 84 -1.87 10.52 -22.68
CA HIS A 84 -2.19 10.50 -24.11
C HIS A 84 -3.47 9.68 -24.37
N GLN A 85 -4.61 10.35 -24.50
CA GLN A 85 -5.94 9.75 -24.59
C GLN A 85 -6.04 8.54 -25.54
N LYS A 86 -5.60 8.67 -26.79
CA LYS A 86 -5.67 7.56 -27.76
C LYS A 86 -4.84 6.34 -27.36
N ARG A 87 -3.74 6.55 -26.61
CA ARG A 87 -2.95 5.45 -26.08
C ARG A 87 -3.66 4.81 -24.90
N ASP A 88 -4.29 5.59 -24.04
CA ASP A 88 -5.03 5.09 -22.88
C ASP A 88 -6.25 4.27 -23.34
N GLU A 89 -6.97 4.71 -24.38
CA GLU A 89 -8.01 3.93 -25.03
C GLU A 89 -7.46 2.61 -25.57
N HIS A 90 -6.33 2.62 -26.28
CA HIS A 90 -5.71 1.41 -26.83
C HIS A 90 -5.17 0.45 -25.76
N ILE A 91 -4.61 0.98 -24.66
CA ILE A 91 -4.10 0.15 -23.54
C ILE A 91 -5.25 -0.64 -22.89
N GLN A 92 -6.48 -0.15 -22.93
CA GLN A 92 -7.66 -0.82 -22.38
C GLN A 92 -8.20 -1.96 -23.24
N ASP A 93 -7.78 -2.06 -24.50
CA ASP A 93 -8.26 -3.10 -25.44
C ASP A 93 -7.98 -4.54 -24.93
N PRO A 94 -8.73 -5.55 -25.42
CA PRO A 94 -8.55 -6.96 -25.04
C PRO A 94 -7.15 -7.53 -25.25
N GLY A 95 -6.36 -6.94 -26.16
CA GLY A 95 -4.95 -7.32 -26.40
C GLY A 95 -3.96 -6.80 -25.35
N TYR A 96 -4.41 -5.91 -24.47
CA TYR A 96 -3.62 -5.25 -23.43
C TYR A 96 -4.24 -5.44 -22.04
N LEU A 97 -4.75 -4.38 -21.38
CA LEU A 97 -5.31 -4.49 -20.03
C LEU A 97 -6.67 -5.22 -19.98
N ASN A 98 -7.39 -5.32 -21.12
CA ASN A 98 -8.67 -6.02 -21.22
C ASN A 98 -9.69 -5.53 -20.17
N THR A 99 -9.80 -4.21 -20.02
CA THR A 99 -10.55 -3.58 -18.93
C THR A 99 -12.06 -3.81 -19.00
N GLU A 100 -12.61 -4.11 -20.18
CA GLU A 100 -14.02 -4.47 -20.33
C GLU A 100 -14.36 -5.78 -19.61
N ALA A 101 -13.48 -6.78 -19.69
CA ALA A 101 -13.67 -8.06 -19.03
C ALA A 101 -13.18 -8.05 -17.57
N ASN A 102 -12.12 -7.30 -17.27
CA ASN A 102 -11.45 -7.27 -15.97
C ASN A 102 -11.14 -5.81 -15.58
N PRO A 103 -12.16 -5.05 -15.13
CA PRO A 103 -12.01 -3.61 -14.87
C PRO A 103 -11.21 -3.28 -13.61
N SER A 104 -10.97 -4.26 -12.72
CA SER A 104 -10.31 -4.03 -11.44
C SER A 104 -9.09 -4.92 -11.23
N ALA A 105 -8.12 -4.39 -10.49
CA ALA A 105 -7.06 -5.15 -9.86
C ALA A 105 -7.22 -5.08 -8.34
N HIS A 106 -6.85 -6.14 -7.63
CA HIS A 106 -6.96 -6.24 -6.19
C HIS A 106 -5.66 -6.77 -5.59
N PHE A 107 -5.15 -6.09 -4.57
CA PHE A 107 -4.02 -6.55 -3.77
C PHE A 107 -4.43 -6.70 -2.31
N GLU A 108 -4.09 -7.85 -1.71
CA GLU A 108 -4.26 -8.10 -0.28
C GLU A 108 -2.98 -8.71 0.28
N SER A 109 -2.43 -8.09 1.33
CA SER A 109 -1.24 -8.59 1.99
C SER A 109 -1.51 -9.87 2.78
N THR A 110 -0.52 -10.76 2.83
CA THR A 110 -0.54 -11.99 3.63
C THR A 110 0.40 -11.92 4.82
N SER A 111 1.53 -11.19 4.67
CA SER A 111 2.50 -10.96 5.75
C SER A 111 3.40 -9.78 5.40
N VAL A 112 4.11 -9.27 6.42
CA VAL A 112 5.14 -8.24 6.24
C VAL A 112 6.44 -8.75 6.84
N GLU A 113 7.51 -8.72 6.05
CA GLU A 113 8.89 -8.98 6.47
C GLU A 113 9.60 -7.64 6.69
N VAL A 114 10.02 -7.36 7.92
CA VAL A 114 10.82 -6.16 8.25
C VAL A 114 12.28 -6.45 7.88
N THR A 115 12.86 -5.67 6.96
CA THR A 115 14.23 -5.85 6.45
C THR A 115 15.23 -4.87 7.06
N SER A 116 14.76 -3.71 7.53
CA SER A 116 15.53 -2.72 8.31
C SER A 116 14.57 -1.85 9.12
N ASP A 117 15.11 -0.83 9.81
CA ASP A 117 14.30 0.11 10.62
C ASP A 117 13.21 0.81 9.78
N ASP A 118 13.49 1.10 8.50
CA ASP A 118 12.60 1.87 7.62
C ASP A 118 12.14 1.08 6.38
N THR A 119 12.54 -0.19 6.21
CA THR A 119 12.19 -0.97 5.01
C THR A 119 11.62 -2.33 5.32
N GLY A 120 10.77 -2.81 4.42
CA GLY A 120 10.17 -4.14 4.51
C GLY A 120 9.71 -4.66 3.16
N ILE A 121 9.35 -5.95 3.15
CA ILE A 121 8.68 -6.59 2.03
C ILE A 121 7.27 -6.93 2.47
N ILE A 122 6.28 -6.40 1.74
CA ILE A 122 4.88 -6.73 1.93
C ILE A 122 4.55 -7.85 0.97
N HIS A 123 4.45 -9.07 1.49
CA HIS A 123 4.00 -10.23 0.73
C HIS A 123 2.48 -10.21 0.62
N GLY A 124 1.95 -10.54 -0.54
CA GLY A 124 0.51 -10.54 -0.75
C GLY A 124 0.10 -11.34 -1.98
N ASN A 125 -1.17 -11.20 -2.31
CA ASN A 125 -1.76 -11.74 -3.53
C ASN A 125 -2.25 -10.59 -4.39
N LEU A 126 -1.79 -10.52 -5.63
CA LEU A 126 -2.31 -9.61 -6.64
C LEU A 126 -3.26 -10.38 -7.57
N THR A 127 -4.49 -9.90 -7.67
CA THR A 127 -5.43 -10.32 -8.70
C THR A 127 -5.44 -9.27 -9.81
N LEU A 128 -5.04 -9.66 -11.00
CA LEU A 128 -4.98 -8.82 -12.19
C LEU A 128 -5.41 -9.64 -13.40
N ASN A 129 -6.22 -9.07 -14.30
CA ASN A 129 -6.78 -9.76 -15.46
C ASN A 129 -7.50 -11.09 -15.10
N GLY A 130 -8.14 -11.16 -13.92
CA GLY A 130 -8.79 -12.36 -13.41
C GLY A 130 -7.87 -13.46 -12.90
N VAL A 131 -6.55 -13.25 -12.90
CA VAL A 131 -5.53 -14.18 -12.40
C VAL A 131 -4.97 -13.68 -11.07
N THR A 132 -4.91 -14.57 -10.06
CA THR A 132 -4.34 -14.26 -8.76
C THR A 132 -2.97 -14.93 -8.62
N LYS A 133 -1.97 -14.14 -8.24
CA LYS A 133 -0.58 -14.60 -8.01
C LYS A 133 0.00 -14.03 -6.72
N PRO A 134 0.93 -14.73 -6.05
CA PRO A 134 1.80 -14.13 -5.06
C PRO A 134 2.52 -12.92 -5.65
N PHE A 135 2.59 -11.84 -4.87
CA PHE A 135 3.17 -10.59 -5.32
C PHE A 135 3.79 -9.83 -4.14
N ASP A 136 5.00 -9.33 -4.33
CA ASP A 136 5.76 -8.64 -3.30
C ASP A 136 5.86 -7.15 -3.60
N LEU A 137 5.62 -6.31 -2.58
CA LEU A 137 5.90 -4.88 -2.59
C LEU A 137 7.12 -4.61 -1.73
N HIS A 138 8.15 -3.98 -2.28
CA HIS A 138 9.30 -3.50 -1.54
C HIS A 138 8.98 -2.10 -1.00
N ALA A 139 8.69 -2.02 0.29
CA ALA A 139 8.19 -0.82 0.95
C ALA A 139 9.28 -0.11 1.76
N SER A 140 9.18 1.22 1.81
CA SER A 140 9.97 2.09 2.67
C SER A 140 9.04 3.02 3.44
N PHE A 141 9.27 3.14 4.74
CA PHE A 141 8.57 4.09 5.60
C PHE A 141 9.09 5.51 5.33
N VAL A 142 8.19 6.46 5.10
CA VAL A 142 8.53 7.86 4.83
C VAL A 142 8.37 8.71 6.10
N GLY A 143 7.30 8.48 6.86
CA GLY A 143 7.03 9.23 8.09
C GLY A 143 5.60 9.11 8.56
N MET A 144 5.36 9.62 9.76
CA MET A 144 4.02 9.72 10.36
C MET A 144 3.95 10.91 11.31
N GLY A 145 2.76 11.43 11.54
CA GLY A 145 2.56 12.55 12.45
C GLY A 145 1.20 13.23 12.35
N ASP A 146 1.00 14.22 13.24
CA ASP A 146 -0.19 15.06 13.22
C ASP A 146 -0.19 15.97 11.97
N ASP A 147 -1.34 16.10 11.34
CA ASP A 147 -1.54 17.04 10.25
C ASP A 147 -2.12 18.37 10.76
N PRO A 148 -2.00 19.48 9.97
CA PRO A 148 -2.50 20.79 10.38
C PRO A 148 -4.04 20.89 10.52
N TRP A 149 -4.77 19.86 10.09
CA TRP A 149 -6.24 19.83 10.11
C TRP A 149 -6.81 18.99 11.25
N GLY A 150 -5.93 18.47 12.14
CA GLY A 150 -6.30 17.70 13.33
C GLY A 150 -6.44 16.20 13.09
N GLY A 151 -5.92 15.70 11.98
CA GLY A 151 -5.76 14.27 11.70
C GLY A 151 -4.36 13.77 12.05
N TYR A 152 -4.15 12.48 11.91
CA TYR A 152 -2.85 11.82 12.01
C TYR A 152 -2.59 11.01 10.74
N ARG A 153 -1.40 11.11 10.17
CA ARG A 153 -1.05 10.50 8.89
C ARG A 153 0.14 9.57 9.01
N SER A 154 0.19 8.58 8.14
CA SER A 154 1.36 7.73 7.94
C SER A 154 1.58 7.52 6.45
N ALA A 155 2.85 7.54 6.01
CA ALA A 155 3.20 7.51 4.60
C ALA A 155 4.29 6.48 4.30
N PHE A 156 4.17 5.85 3.13
CA PHE A 156 5.07 4.84 2.61
C PHE A 156 5.33 5.06 1.11
N GLU A 157 6.52 4.69 0.67
CA GLU A 157 6.82 4.44 -0.73
C GLU A 157 6.94 2.94 -0.94
N ALA A 158 6.56 2.45 -2.12
CA ALA A 158 6.81 1.06 -2.47
C ALA A 158 7.12 0.92 -3.95
N THR A 159 7.87 -0.13 -4.29
CA THR A 159 8.14 -0.53 -5.67
C THR A 159 7.82 -1.99 -5.88
N ALA A 160 7.43 -2.34 -7.10
CA ALA A 160 7.20 -3.71 -7.51
C ALA A 160 7.39 -3.87 -9.02
N VAL A 161 7.44 -5.10 -9.49
CA VAL A 161 7.52 -5.42 -10.92
C VAL A 161 6.42 -6.41 -11.26
N ILE A 162 5.57 -6.04 -12.23
CA ILE A 162 4.60 -6.94 -12.81
C ILE A 162 5.22 -7.55 -14.07
N HIS A 163 5.22 -8.89 -14.14
CA HIS A 163 5.52 -9.65 -15.35
C HIS A 163 4.20 -9.98 -16.04
N PRO A 164 3.87 -9.35 -17.18
CA PRO A 164 2.54 -9.48 -17.80
C PRO A 164 2.13 -10.91 -18.11
N GLU A 165 3.07 -11.78 -18.45
CA GLU A 165 2.84 -13.20 -18.71
C GLU A 165 2.31 -13.98 -17.51
N ASP A 166 2.62 -13.56 -16.29
CA ASP A 166 2.11 -14.20 -15.06
C ASP A 166 0.60 -13.99 -14.89
N PHE A 167 0.05 -12.96 -15.55
CA PHE A 167 -1.36 -12.58 -15.51
C PHE A 167 -2.07 -12.81 -16.85
N ASP A 168 -1.59 -13.76 -17.65
CA ASP A 168 -2.17 -14.16 -18.95
C ASP A 168 -2.26 -13.03 -19.99
N TYR A 169 -1.54 -11.94 -19.82
CA TYR A 169 -1.45 -10.90 -20.84
C TYR A 169 -0.65 -11.36 -22.05
N LYS A 170 -1.15 -11.07 -23.26
CA LYS A 170 -0.56 -11.52 -24.53
C LYS A 170 0.43 -10.53 -25.11
N PHE A 171 0.47 -9.31 -24.62
CA PHE A 171 1.42 -8.31 -25.10
C PHE A 171 2.85 -8.59 -24.61
N LYS A 172 3.85 -8.22 -25.41
CA LYS A 172 5.26 -8.49 -25.15
C LYS A 172 6.06 -7.20 -25.10
N TYR A 173 5.65 -6.26 -24.25
CA TYR A 173 6.35 -5.00 -24.05
C TYR A 173 7.35 -5.01 -22.89
N GLY A 174 7.54 -6.19 -22.28
CA GLY A 174 8.38 -6.38 -21.10
C GLY A 174 7.67 -6.03 -19.80
N ASP A 175 8.46 -5.95 -18.76
CA ASP A 175 7.99 -5.74 -17.40
C ASP A 175 7.36 -4.36 -17.19
N VAL A 176 6.39 -4.30 -16.28
CA VAL A 176 5.78 -3.08 -15.80
C VAL A 176 6.31 -2.79 -14.39
N TYR A 177 7.05 -1.70 -14.26
CA TYR A 177 7.63 -1.27 -12.99
C TYR A 177 6.65 -0.33 -12.29
N LEU A 178 6.25 -0.68 -11.07
CA LEU A 178 5.38 0.13 -10.23
C LEU A 178 6.19 1.01 -9.28
N GLU A 179 5.72 2.24 -9.10
CA GLU A 179 6.21 3.21 -8.11
C GLU A 179 4.98 3.76 -7.37
N LEU A 180 4.88 3.41 -6.08
CA LEU A 180 3.72 3.69 -5.25
C LEU A 180 4.11 4.74 -4.21
N TYR A 181 3.29 5.77 -4.05
CA TYR A 181 3.40 6.78 -3.01
C TYR A 181 2.08 6.77 -2.25
N ILE A 182 2.11 6.36 -1.01
CA ILE A 182 0.90 6.10 -0.24
C ILE A 182 0.93 6.88 1.05
N GLU A 183 0.02 7.81 1.19
CA GLU A 183 -0.29 8.46 2.46
C GLU A 183 -1.67 8.00 2.92
N GLY A 184 -1.81 7.68 4.19
CA GLY A 184 -3.07 7.29 4.80
C GLY A 184 -3.43 8.21 5.97
N VAL A 185 -4.73 8.46 6.12
CA VAL A 185 -5.31 9.20 7.24
C VAL A 185 -5.82 8.20 8.27
N ARG A 186 -5.38 8.35 9.51
CA ARG A 186 -5.80 7.51 10.64
C ARG A 186 -7.30 7.66 10.89
N GLN A 187 -7.96 6.50 11.14
CA GLN A 187 -9.40 6.40 11.38
C GLN A 187 -9.75 6.40 12.87
#